data_89e3db133f49c0709c2530b0429b1eeb
#
_entry.id   89e3db133f49c0709c2530b0429b1eeb
#
_cell.length_a   1.000
_cell.length_b   1.000
_cell.length_c   1.000
_cell.angle_alpha   90.00
_cell.angle_beta   90.00
_cell.angle_gamma   90.00
#
_symmetry.space_group_name_H-M   'P 1'
#
loop_
_entity.id
_entity.type
_entity.pdbx_description
1 polymer ?
#
loop_
_entity_poly.entity_id
_entity_poly.type
_entity_poly.pdbx_seq_one_letter_code
_entity_poly.pdbx_strand_id
1 'polypeptide(L)'
;MEMNRKEVLNVSLSKSAEGSVYCNNYSGNLDFDFVDFDTAGIRHEIELKMPLELARTMLSGLTEALAAFDKRQAEKAAEKKAEAEAEAAILEAASEES
;
A
#
# COMPACT_ATOMS: atom_id res chain seq x y z
N MET A 1 24.35 -20.80 -22.35
CA MET A 1 23.50 -21.43 -21.31
C MET A 1 22.96 -20.35 -20.41
N GLU A 2 21.67 -20.13 -20.48
CA GLU A 2 20.99 -19.18 -19.59
C GLU A 2 20.67 -19.84 -18.26
N MET A 3 21.19 -19.29 -17.19
CA MET A 3 20.81 -19.72 -15.84
C MET A 3 19.83 -18.72 -15.26
N ASN A 4 18.55 -19.12 -15.18
CA ASN A 4 17.56 -18.31 -14.50
C ASN A 4 17.60 -18.63 -13.00
N ARG A 5 18.11 -17.70 -12.24
CA ARG A 5 18.07 -17.78 -10.77
C ARG A 5 17.00 -16.82 -10.28
N LYS A 6 15.97 -17.37 -9.65
CA LYS A 6 14.95 -16.56 -9.01
C LYS A 6 15.22 -16.51 -7.51
N GLU A 7 15.55 -15.33 -7.04
CA GLU A 7 15.67 -15.06 -5.61
C GLU A 7 14.51 -14.17 -5.19
N VAL A 8 13.80 -14.58 -4.16
CA VAL A 8 12.68 -13.81 -3.63
C VAL A 8 13.02 -13.38 -2.21
N LEU A 9 13.08 -12.07 -2.00
CA LEU A 9 13.24 -11.48 -0.70
C LEU A 9 11.92 -10.88 -0.26
N ASN A 10 11.32 -11.47 0.77
CA ASN A 10 10.06 -10.97 1.34
C ASN A 10 10.34 -10.11 2.56
N VAL A 11 9.98 -8.85 2.47
CA VAL A 11 10.09 -7.90 3.58
C VAL A 11 8.71 -7.32 3.85
N SER A 12 8.25 -7.47 5.09
CA SER A 12 6.98 -6.90 5.53
C SER A 12 7.24 -5.85 6.59
N LEU A 13 6.74 -4.65 6.36
CA LEU A 13 6.85 -3.55 7.31
C LEU A 13 5.56 -3.41 8.09
N SER A 14 5.66 -3.09 9.37
CA SER A 14 4.49 -2.84 10.22
C SER A 14 3.89 -1.46 9.94
N LYS A 15 2.70 -1.20 10.48
CA LYS A 15 2.05 0.12 10.36
C LYS A 15 2.82 1.23 11.07
N SER A 16 3.68 0.88 12.04
CA SER A 16 4.50 1.82 12.77
C SER A 16 5.88 2.05 12.17
N ALA A 17 6.18 1.39 11.05
CA ALA A 17 7.44 1.58 10.35
C ALA A 17 7.59 3.03 9.88
N GLU A 18 8.82 3.54 9.96
CA GLU A 18 9.16 4.85 9.46
C GLU A 18 9.98 4.72 8.18
N GLY A 19 9.73 5.60 7.24
CA GLY A 19 10.46 5.60 5.98
C GLY A 19 10.86 7.00 5.58
N SER A 20 12.01 7.10 4.92
CA SER A 20 12.48 8.33 4.32
C SER A 20 13.11 8.05 2.98
N VAL A 21 13.12 9.06 2.11
CA VAL A 21 13.74 8.97 0.80
C VAL A 21 14.49 10.26 0.51
N TYR A 22 15.68 10.14 -0.03
CA TYR A 22 16.45 11.28 -0.48
C TYR A 22 17.23 10.96 -1.74
N CYS A 23 17.52 11.99 -2.51
CA CYS A 23 18.30 11.85 -3.73
C CYS A 23 19.78 12.15 -3.45
N ASN A 24 20.64 11.20 -3.82
CA ASN A 24 22.08 11.41 -3.73
C ASN A 24 22.54 12.18 -4.97
N ASN A 25 22.92 13.45 -4.79
CA ASN A 25 23.32 14.32 -5.88
C ASN A 25 24.63 13.89 -6.60
N TYR A 26 25.45 13.08 -5.94
CA TYR A 26 26.70 12.60 -6.53
C TYR A 26 26.49 11.39 -7.45
N SER A 27 25.67 10.45 -7.03
CA SER A 27 25.43 9.21 -7.78
C SER A 27 24.20 9.27 -8.68
N GLY A 28 23.27 10.19 -8.43
CA GLY A 28 21.97 10.24 -9.10
C GLY A 28 21.04 9.12 -8.69
N ASN A 29 21.34 8.43 -7.60
CA ASN A 29 20.49 7.37 -7.07
C ASN A 29 19.55 7.91 -6.00
N LEU A 30 18.41 7.25 -5.84
CA LEU A 30 17.54 7.47 -4.72
C LEU A 30 17.84 6.45 -3.62
N ASP A 31 17.97 6.95 -2.41
CA ASP A 31 18.20 6.15 -1.22
C ASP A 31 16.91 6.12 -0.41
N PHE A 32 16.40 4.90 -0.18
CA PHE A 32 15.21 4.66 0.65
C PHE A 32 15.67 4.02 1.95
N ASP A 33 15.32 4.64 3.06
CA ASP A 33 15.62 4.12 4.39
C ASP A 33 14.34 3.79 5.12
N PHE A 34 14.25 2.56 5.62
CA PHE A 34 13.10 2.11 6.40
C PHE A 34 13.58 1.64 7.77
N VAL A 35 12.86 2.01 8.81
CA VAL A 35 13.11 1.57 10.17
C VAL A 35 11.84 0.94 10.72
N ASP A 36 11.96 -0.26 11.26
CA ASP A 36 10.86 -0.96 11.90
C ASP A 36 11.37 -1.70 13.13
N PHE A 37 10.48 -1.97 14.06
CA PHE A 37 10.78 -2.74 15.27
C PHE A 37 9.99 -4.04 15.26
N ASP A 38 10.64 -5.13 15.62
CA ASP A 38 9.94 -6.41 15.75
C ASP A 38 9.21 -6.53 17.10
N THR A 39 8.53 -7.65 17.32
CA THR A 39 7.77 -7.90 18.55
C THR A 39 8.65 -7.97 19.79
N ALA A 40 9.95 -8.26 19.63
CA ALA A 40 10.93 -8.25 20.70
C ALA A 40 11.53 -6.86 20.97
N GLY A 41 11.13 -5.84 20.19
CA GLY A 41 11.64 -4.49 20.29
C GLY A 41 12.98 -4.26 19.62
N ILE A 42 13.44 -5.22 18.80
CA ILE A 42 14.68 -5.09 18.04
C ILE A 42 14.46 -4.21 16.84
N ARG A 43 15.33 -3.22 16.67
CA ARG A 43 15.30 -2.29 15.54
C ARG A 43 15.88 -2.92 14.30
N HIS A 44 15.14 -2.87 13.22
CA HIS A 44 15.58 -3.30 11.89
C HIS A 44 15.66 -2.12 10.96
N GLU A 45 16.78 -1.97 10.28
CA GLU A 45 16.98 -0.95 9.25
C GLU A 45 17.11 -1.62 7.90
N ILE A 46 16.40 -1.08 6.92
CA ILE A 46 16.47 -1.54 5.54
C ILE A 46 16.85 -0.35 4.68
N GLU A 47 17.95 -0.49 3.96
CA GLU A 47 18.39 0.51 2.99
C GLU A 47 18.20 -0.03 1.58
N LEU A 48 17.55 0.74 0.72
CA LEU A 48 17.35 0.38 -0.67
C LEU A 48 17.83 1.52 -1.54
N LYS A 49 18.78 1.22 -2.42
CA LYS A 49 19.34 2.19 -3.36
C LYS A 49 18.90 1.82 -4.76
N MET A 50 18.40 2.78 -5.51
CA MET A 50 17.98 2.52 -6.88
C MET A 50 18.28 3.69 -7.81
N PRO A 51 18.52 3.40 -9.10
CA PRO A 51 18.68 4.46 -10.09
C PRO A 51 17.43 5.33 -10.20
N LEU A 52 17.61 6.60 -10.54
CA LEU A 52 16.52 7.56 -10.65
C LEU A 52 15.42 7.09 -11.63
N GLU A 53 15.82 6.50 -12.76
CA GLU A 53 14.87 6.01 -13.76
C GLU A 53 13.98 4.89 -13.22
N LEU A 54 14.57 3.95 -12.48
CA LEU A 54 13.82 2.88 -11.83
C LEU A 54 12.86 3.46 -10.78
N ALA A 55 13.33 4.43 -10.02
CA ALA A 55 12.51 5.10 -9.02
C ALA A 55 11.29 5.79 -9.64
N ARG A 56 11.46 6.42 -10.80
CA ARG A 56 10.33 7.03 -11.53
C ARG A 56 9.32 6.01 -12.01
N THR A 57 9.80 4.87 -12.50
CA THR A 57 8.93 3.76 -12.89
C THR A 57 8.15 3.22 -11.69
N MET A 58 8.82 3.06 -10.55
CA MET A 58 8.20 2.62 -9.31
C MET A 58 7.17 3.62 -8.79
N LEU A 59 7.47 4.92 -8.91
CA LEU A 59 6.53 5.97 -8.52
C LEU A 59 5.24 5.91 -9.35
N SER A 60 5.38 5.73 -10.66
CA SER A 60 4.23 5.57 -11.56
C SER A 60 3.38 4.36 -11.17
N GLY A 61 4.02 3.20 -10.94
CA GLY A 61 3.34 1.99 -10.50
C GLY A 61 2.67 2.14 -9.14
N LEU A 62 3.34 2.80 -8.21
CA LEU A 62 2.79 3.09 -6.88
C LEU A 62 1.56 4.00 -6.97
N THR A 63 1.64 5.05 -7.77
CA THR A 63 0.53 5.98 -8.00
C THR A 63 -0.69 5.26 -8.56
N GLU A 64 -0.49 4.40 -9.57
CA GLU A 64 -1.56 3.60 -10.16
C GLU A 64 -2.17 2.60 -9.16
N ALA A 65 -1.32 1.92 -8.39
CA ALA A 65 -1.77 0.96 -7.40
C ALA A 65 -2.61 1.61 -6.29
N LEU A 66 -2.17 2.77 -5.79
CA LEU A 66 -2.90 3.52 -4.79
C LEU A 66 -4.23 4.05 -5.33
N ALA A 67 -4.25 4.57 -6.56
CA ALA A 67 -5.48 5.03 -7.20
C ALA A 67 -6.49 3.89 -7.39
N ALA A 68 -6.02 2.71 -7.79
CA ALA A 68 -6.87 1.53 -7.94
C ALA A 68 -7.43 1.05 -6.60
N PHE A 69 -6.61 1.10 -5.55
CA PHE A 69 -7.05 0.77 -4.19
C PHE A 69 -8.12 1.74 -3.69
N ASP A 70 -7.88 3.03 -3.82
CA ASP A 70 -8.83 4.08 -3.40
C ASP A 70 -10.16 3.95 -4.13
N LYS A 71 -10.12 3.66 -5.43
CA LYS A 71 -11.33 3.42 -6.23
C LYS A 71 -12.12 2.23 -5.71
N ARG A 72 -11.45 1.11 -5.41
CA ARG A 72 -12.11 -0.07 -4.85
C ARG A 72 -12.73 0.20 -3.49
N GLN A 73 -12.05 0.96 -2.64
CA GLN A 73 -12.58 1.33 -1.33
C GLN A 73 -13.82 2.22 -1.45
N ALA A 74 -13.81 3.16 -2.39
CA ALA A 74 -14.98 4.00 -2.66
C ALA A 74 -16.16 3.19 -3.18
N GLU A 75 -15.92 2.22 -4.06
CA GLU A 75 -16.96 1.31 -4.57
C GLU A 75 -17.55 0.46 -3.45
N LYS A 76 -16.72 -0.11 -2.57
CA LYS A 76 -17.17 -0.88 -1.42
C LYS A 76 -17.98 -0.04 -0.43
N ALA A 77 -17.57 1.19 -0.19
CA ALA A 77 -18.30 2.10 0.68
C ALA A 77 -19.67 2.46 0.09
N ALA A 78 -19.75 2.67 -1.22
CA ALA A 78 -20.99 2.92 -1.91
C ALA A 78 -21.94 1.72 -1.86
N GLU A 79 -21.41 0.49 -2.05
CA GLU A 79 -22.19 -0.75 -1.92
C GLU A 79 -22.74 -0.94 -0.52
N LYS A 80 -21.93 -0.75 0.51
CA LYS A 80 -22.37 -0.83 1.91
C LYS A 80 -23.44 0.19 2.22
N LYS A 81 -23.30 1.40 1.73
CA LYS A 81 -24.30 2.45 1.92
C LYS A 81 -25.60 2.09 1.25
N ALA A 82 -25.55 1.59 0.00
CA ALA A 82 -26.74 1.15 -0.73
C ALA A 82 -27.44 -0.01 -0.04
N GLU A 83 -26.68 -1.00 0.48
CA GLU A 83 -27.25 -2.11 1.26
C GLU A 83 -27.92 -1.63 2.55
N ALA A 84 -27.27 -0.72 3.27
CA ALA A 84 -27.85 -0.15 4.50
C ALA A 84 -29.11 0.63 4.23
N GLU A 85 -29.18 1.40 3.15
CA GLU A 85 -30.36 2.14 2.74
C GLU A 85 -31.50 1.19 2.31
N ALA A 86 -31.17 0.10 1.60
CA ALA A 86 -32.13 -0.91 1.21
C ALA A 86 -32.70 -1.65 2.41
N GLU A 87 -31.88 -2.03 3.40
CA GLU A 87 -32.32 -2.64 4.64
C GLU A 87 -33.22 -1.71 5.45
N ALA A 88 -32.86 -0.44 5.55
CA ALA A 88 -33.67 0.56 6.24
C ALA A 88 -35.04 0.73 5.60
N ALA A 89 -35.10 0.75 4.26
CA ALA A 89 -36.34 0.84 3.50
C ALA A 89 -37.22 -0.40 3.74
N ILE A 90 -36.63 -1.59 3.78
CA ILE A 90 -37.36 -2.84 4.07
C ILE A 90 -37.92 -2.82 5.50
N LEU A 91 -37.16 -2.37 6.47
CA LEU A 91 -37.61 -2.28 7.87
C LEU A 91 -38.74 -1.27 8.06
N GLU A 92 -38.68 -0.12 7.37
CA GLU A 92 -39.75 0.87 7.39
C GLU A 92 -41.05 0.31 6.77
N ALA A 93 -40.94 -0.36 5.62
CA ALA A 93 -42.09 -1.00 4.99
C ALA A 93 -42.69 -2.08 5.87
N ALA A 94 -41.89 -2.89 6.54
CA ALA A 94 -42.40 -3.90 7.48
C ALA A 94 -43.07 -3.30 8.69
N SER A 95 -42.60 -2.16 9.20
CA SER A 95 -43.23 -1.49 10.34
C SER A 95 -44.53 -0.78 9.98
N GLU A 96 -44.70 -0.35 8.75
CA GLU A 96 -45.94 0.27 8.26
C GLU A 96 -47.07 -0.74 8.06
N GLU A 97 -46.77 -2.02 7.81
CA GLU A 97 -47.73 -3.08 7.63
C GLU A 97 -48.27 -3.64 8.95
N SER A 98 -47.66 -3.32 10.04
CA SER A 98 -48.11 -3.75 11.37
C SER A 98 -48.97 -2.68 12.02
#